data_7497187f58f84c157b09af7e690f39d9
#
_entry.id   7497187f58f84c157b09af7e690f39d9
#
_cell.length_a   1.000
_cell.length_b   1.000
_cell.length_c   1.000
_cell.angle_alpha   90.00
_cell.angle_beta   90.00
_cell.angle_gamma   90.00
#
_symmetry.space_group_name_H-M   'P 1'
#
loop_
_entity.id
_entity.type
_entity.pdbx_description
1 polymer ?
#
loop_
_entity_poly.entity_id
_entity_poly.type
_entity_poly.pdbx_seq_one_letter_code
_entity_poly.pdbx_strand_id
1 'polypeptide(L)'
;MIDSSPSSLNPAAKILAALALVSIAVAPILSGCHSSQSPSAGSSLTPVRLQADWYPQPEQGGYYTALVKGYYQAEGLDVTILPLGPYTSAPQVVSSGSADFGLGSSDQILEAVSNGLPLTAISATMQHDPQAIMVHKNSPVHDLSDLEGRSVAAQPGATWFKFIVSKYHLKDVRETPATHSIANFLADPSYIQQIFVTSEPYFVKNAGVDFRTILISGAGYDPYRVLFVRNDFMNQHPDVAAKFVRATIKGWQEYLRDPGPANAMILKLNPAQNSAQMQYTLQALKDGSFITGPDASGEAIGKMDPARWAATNQQLTALGVIKKPIDPATAYTLKFLP
;
A
#
# COMPACT_ATOMS: atom_id res chain seq x y z
N MET A 1 -5.12 -39.24 50.11
CA MET A 1 -3.88 -39.46 50.87
C MET A 1 -3.04 -38.25 50.53
N ILE A 2 -3.08 -37.19 51.35
CA ILE A 2 -2.05 -36.91 52.38
C ILE A 2 -0.74 -36.50 51.67
N ASP A 3 -0.09 -35.38 51.85
CA ASP A 3 -0.14 -34.31 52.85
C ASP A 3 0.85 -33.22 52.41
N SER A 4 0.51 -32.05 52.67
CA SER A 4 1.10 -31.00 53.53
C SER A 4 2.36 -30.25 53.07
N SER A 5 2.17 -28.95 53.06
CA SER A 5 3.11 -27.84 53.30
C SER A 5 3.76 -27.96 54.72
N PRO A 6 4.58 -27.05 55.26
CA PRO A 6 4.77 -25.61 54.92
C PRO A 6 6.13 -25.04 55.32
N SER A 7 6.24 -23.68 55.21
CA SER A 7 6.98 -22.68 56.05
C SER A 7 8.48 -22.56 55.79
N SER A 8 9.13 -21.41 55.96
CA SER A 8 8.91 -20.23 56.81
C SER A 8 9.90 -19.10 56.48
N LEU A 9 9.42 -17.88 56.56
CA LEU A 9 9.88 -16.74 57.37
C LEU A 9 11.24 -16.06 57.08
N ASN A 10 11.07 -14.80 56.85
CA ASN A 10 11.94 -13.63 57.04
C ASN A 10 12.71 -13.63 58.35
N PRO A 11 13.85 -12.94 58.53
CA PRO A 11 13.70 -11.58 59.07
C PRO A 11 14.68 -10.50 58.60
N ALA A 12 14.22 -9.28 58.83
CA ALA A 12 14.94 -8.02 58.73
C ALA A 12 16.08 -7.86 59.76
N ALA A 13 17.12 -7.09 59.42
CA ALA A 13 17.95 -6.42 60.42
C ALA A 13 18.38 -5.02 59.93
N LYS A 14 18.00 -4.06 60.72
CA LYS A 14 18.39 -2.64 60.77
C LYS A 14 19.87 -2.52 61.19
N ILE A 15 20.58 -1.51 60.73
CA ILE A 15 21.60 -0.77 61.52
C ILE A 15 21.70 0.67 61.01
N LEU A 16 21.71 1.57 62.00
CA LEU A 16 21.73 3.02 62.00
C LEU A 16 23.09 3.65 61.66
N ALA A 17 23.03 4.83 61.08
CA ALA A 17 23.67 6.12 61.36
C ALA A 17 25.16 6.22 61.60
N ALA A 18 25.80 7.16 60.87
CA ALA A 18 26.76 8.12 61.43
C ALA A 18 26.81 9.39 60.55
N LEU A 19 26.45 10.52 61.14
CA LEU A 19 26.72 11.88 60.68
C LEU A 19 28.23 12.18 60.81
N ALA A 20 28.80 12.86 59.83
CA ALA A 20 30.02 13.67 60.00
C ALA A 20 29.82 14.96 59.19
N LEU A 21 29.63 16.05 59.90
CA LEU A 21 29.79 17.44 59.46
C LEU A 21 31.28 17.75 59.23
N VAL A 22 31.57 18.27 58.04
CA VAL A 22 32.78 19.09 57.84
C VAL A 22 32.40 20.31 57.01
N SER A 23 32.38 21.45 57.70
CA SER A 23 32.37 22.78 57.08
C SER A 23 33.77 23.16 56.67
N ILE A 24 33.98 23.76 55.50
CA ILE A 24 35.06 24.71 55.24
C ILE A 24 34.87 25.38 53.85
N ALA A 25 34.89 26.70 53.92
CA ALA A 25 35.44 27.72 53.03
C ALA A 25 34.81 27.96 51.62
N VAL A 26 34.18 29.12 51.57
CA VAL A 26 33.81 29.88 50.36
C VAL A 26 35.06 30.55 49.78
N ALA A 27 35.33 30.34 48.48
CA ALA A 27 36.14 31.20 47.67
C ALA A 27 35.38 31.53 46.37
N PRO A 28 35.22 32.82 45.98
CA PRO A 28 34.58 33.17 44.72
C PRO A 28 35.62 33.11 43.58
N ILE A 29 35.43 32.18 42.67
CA ILE A 29 36.17 32.20 41.40
C ILE A 29 35.20 32.75 40.37
N LEU A 30 35.47 33.94 39.89
CA LEU A 30 34.94 34.47 38.61
C LEU A 30 35.40 33.54 37.48
N SER A 31 34.48 32.86 36.87
CA SER A 31 34.74 32.11 35.66
C SER A 31 33.68 32.37 34.61
N GLY A 32 34.19 32.74 33.47
CA GLY A 32 33.50 33.19 32.31
C GLY A 32 32.35 32.34 31.86
N CYS A 33 31.39 33.01 31.27
CA CYS A 33 30.34 32.40 30.48
C CYS A 33 30.89 31.51 29.35
N HIS A 34 31.09 30.24 29.64
CA HIS A 34 31.05 29.22 28.58
C HIS A 34 29.57 28.88 28.38
N SER A 35 29.03 29.43 27.34
CA SER A 35 27.78 28.91 26.79
C SER A 35 28.04 27.50 26.28
N SER A 36 27.85 26.52 27.18
CA SER A 36 27.68 25.13 26.78
C SER A 36 26.45 25.09 25.90
N GLN A 37 26.66 25.13 24.59
CA GLN A 37 25.64 24.66 23.67
C GLN A 37 25.34 23.22 24.06
N SER A 38 24.23 23.00 24.75
CA SER A 38 23.64 21.69 24.91
C SER A 38 23.53 21.07 23.51
N PRO A 39 23.97 19.80 23.33
CA PRO A 39 23.71 19.15 22.06
C PRO A 39 22.20 19.28 21.78
N SER A 40 21.86 19.85 20.65
CA SER A 40 20.51 19.89 20.12
C SER A 40 19.91 18.50 20.33
N ALA A 41 18.90 18.40 21.18
CA ALA A 41 18.15 17.18 21.35
C ALA A 41 17.71 16.77 19.94
N GLY A 42 18.28 15.69 19.41
CA GLY A 42 17.89 15.15 18.12
C GLY A 42 16.38 15.00 18.12
N SER A 43 15.69 15.72 17.25
CA SER A 43 14.24 15.63 17.18
C SER A 43 13.89 14.16 16.96
N SER A 44 13.17 13.58 17.91
CA SER A 44 12.71 12.19 17.77
C SER A 44 11.86 12.09 16.51
N LEU A 45 12.15 11.11 15.66
CA LEU A 45 11.36 10.85 14.45
C LEU A 45 9.92 10.53 14.85
N THR A 46 8.96 10.99 14.05
CA THR A 46 7.55 10.68 14.25
C THR A 46 7.27 9.28 13.71
N PRO A 47 6.82 8.32 14.55
CA PRO A 47 6.47 6.98 14.08
C PRO A 47 5.22 7.02 13.19
N VAL A 48 5.29 6.30 12.07
CA VAL A 48 4.22 6.22 11.06
C VAL A 48 4.09 4.78 10.57
N ARG A 49 2.87 4.27 10.51
CA ARG A 49 2.57 2.92 10.02
C ARG A 49 1.84 3.01 8.68
N LEU A 50 2.42 2.41 7.66
CA LEU A 50 1.81 2.24 6.34
C LEU A 50 1.33 0.80 6.19
N GLN A 51 0.04 0.57 6.02
CA GLN A 51 -0.54 -0.72 5.64
C GLN A 51 -0.43 -0.87 4.12
N ALA A 52 0.43 -1.77 3.67
CA ALA A 52 0.47 -2.18 2.26
C ALA A 52 -0.82 -2.91 1.85
N ASP A 53 -1.03 -3.05 0.56
CA ASP A 53 -2.18 -3.76 -0.02
C ASP A 53 -1.86 -5.23 -0.37
N TRP A 54 -0.60 -5.64 -0.22
CA TRP A 54 -0.14 -7.00 -0.45
C TRP A 54 1.17 -7.30 0.28
N TYR A 55 1.72 -8.49 0.04
CA TYR A 55 3.09 -8.85 0.45
C TYR A 55 4.12 -7.93 -0.20
N PRO A 56 5.33 -7.79 0.40
CA PRO A 56 6.40 -6.97 -0.18
C PRO A 56 6.74 -7.41 -1.61
N GLN A 57 6.60 -6.47 -2.55
CA GLN A 57 6.81 -6.71 -3.98
C GLN A 57 7.13 -5.40 -4.73
N PRO A 58 7.62 -5.46 -5.99
CA PRO A 58 8.06 -4.28 -6.75
C PRO A 58 6.98 -3.23 -7.03
N GLU A 59 5.71 -3.61 -7.04
CA GLU A 59 4.56 -2.70 -7.15
C GLU A 59 4.44 -1.74 -5.95
N GLN A 60 5.23 -1.96 -4.92
CA GLN A 60 5.38 -1.09 -3.75
C GLN A 60 6.77 -0.44 -3.70
N GLY A 61 7.54 -0.54 -4.79
CA GLY A 61 8.95 -0.19 -4.86
C GLY A 61 9.26 1.25 -4.45
N GLY A 62 8.40 2.21 -4.79
CA GLY A 62 8.59 3.61 -4.39
C GLY A 62 8.58 3.82 -2.89
N TYR A 63 7.70 3.11 -2.16
CA TYR A 63 7.63 3.18 -0.69
C TYR A 63 8.88 2.57 -0.04
N TYR A 64 9.32 1.41 -0.54
CA TYR A 64 10.56 0.79 -0.07
C TYR A 64 11.79 1.63 -0.42
N THR A 65 11.79 2.31 -1.59
CA THR A 65 12.86 3.24 -1.94
C THR A 65 12.90 4.43 -1.00
N ALA A 66 11.75 5.05 -0.70
CA ALA A 66 11.70 6.14 0.26
C ALA A 66 12.20 5.72 1.65
N LEU A 67 11.95 4.48 2.05
CA LEU A 67 12.43 3.91 3.30
C LEU A 67 13.96 3.69 3.28
N VAL A 68 14.49 2.94 2.32
CA VAL A 68 15.91 2.55 2.29
C VAL A 68 16.85 3.69 1.93
N LYS A 69 16.40 4.68 1.16
CA LYS A 69 17.16 5.90 0.83
C LYS A 69 17.03 6.98 1.92
N GLY A 70 16.27 6.71 2.99
CA GLY A 70 16.11 7.64 4.11
C GLY A 70 15.26 8.87 3.79
N TYR A 71 14.41 8.85 2.75
CA TYR A 71 13.58 10.01 2.39
C TYR A 71 12.51 10.29 3.44
N TYR A 72 11.92 9.27 4.04
CA TYR A 72 11.02 9.43 5.18
C TYR A 72 11.76 10.01 6.39
N GLN A 73 12.95 9.48 6.69
CA GLN A 73 13.76 9.94 7.81
C GLN A 73 14.19 11.41 7.64
N ALA A 74 14.53 11.82 6.41
CA ALA A 74 14.86 13.22 6.10
C ALA A 74 13.67 14.18 6.32
N GLU A 75 12.44 13.68 6.24
CA GLU A 75 11.21 14.41 6.57
C GLU A 75 10.84 14.29 8.08
N GLY A 76 11.69 13.65 8.89
CA GLY A 76 11.45 13.47 10.32
C GLY A 76 10.47 12.34 10.65
N LEU A 77 10.30 11.36 9.75
CA LEU A 77 9.36 10.24 9.91
C LEU A 77 10.12 8.92 10.12
N ASP A 78 9.64 8.11 11.07
CA ASP A 78 10.06 6.71 11.27
C ASP A 78 8.96 5.80 10.73
N VAL A 79 9.14 5.32 9.49
CA VAL A 79 8.09 4.61 8.76
C VAL A 79 8.26 3.10 8.87
N THR A 80 7.20 2.43 9.30
CA THR A 80 7.05 0.97 9.24
C THR A 80 6.04 0.59 8.16
N ILE A 81 6.45 -0.24 7.19
CA ILE A 81 5.57 -0.80 6.16
C ILE A 81 5.07 -2.16 6.63
N LEU A 82 3.76 -2.28 6.83
CA LEU A 82 3.10 -3.50 7.28
C LEU A 82 2.58 -4.27 6.05
N PRO A 83 2.97 -5.53 5.84
CA PRO A 83 2.46 -6.33 4.73
C PRO A 83 0.98 -6.70 4.97
N LEU A 84 0.27 -6.99 3.87
CA LEU A 84 -1.09 -7.50 3.91
C LEU A 84 -1.13 -8.89 3.26
N GLY A 85 -1.85 -9.81 3.87
CA GLY A 85 -2.16 -11.10 3.28
C GLY A 85 -3.47 -11.09 2.47
N PRO A 86 -3.75 -12.15 1.73
CA PRO A 86 -5.03 -12.31 1.03
C PRO A 86 -6.20 -12.26 2.01
N TYR A 87 -7.36 -11.80 1.52
CA TYR A 87 -8.62 -11.72 2.29
C TYR A 87 -8.63 -10.69 3.44
N THR A 88 -7.63 -9.84 3.55
CA THR A 88 -7.60 -8.73 4.50
C THR A 88 -7.83 -7.41 3.75
N SER A 89 -8.49 -6.45 4.38
CA SER A 89 -8.81 -5.15 3.78
C SER A 89 -7.97 -4.04 4.38
N ALA A 90 -7.09 -3.42 3.60
CA ALA A 90 -6.30 -2.28 4.06
C ALA A 90 -7.18 -1.09 4.52
N PRO A 91 -8.30 -0.74 3.84
CA PRO A 91 -9.24 0.26 4.35
C PRO A 91 -9.77 -0.05 5.75
N GLN A 92 -10.08 -1.32 6.07
CA GLN A 92 -10.54 -1.69 7.41
C GLN A 92 -9.43 -1.58 8.46
N VAL A 93 -8.20 -2.02 8.13
CA VAL A 93 -7.03 -1.93 9.03
C VAL A 93 -6.73 -0.46 9.38
N VAL A 94 -6.74 0.43 8.39
CA VAL A 94 -6.48 1.86 8.61
C VAL A 94 -7.63 2.52 9.37
N SER A 95 -8.88 2.25 9.00
CA SER A 95 -10.03 2.84 9.69
C SER A 95 -10.12 2.43 11.15
N SER A 96 -9.65 1.23 11.52
CA SER A 96 -9.57 0.78 12.92
C SER A 96 -8.46 1.44 13.74
N GLY A 97 -7.55 2.20 13.11
CA GLY A 97 -6.39 2.81 13.78
C GLY A 97 -5.19 1.87 13.95
N SER A 98 -5.23 0.67 13.36
CA SER A 98 -4.10 -0.27 13.40
C SER A 98 -2.94 0.18 12.50
N ALA A 99 -3.21 1.04 11.51
CA ALA A 99 -2.22 1.77 10.72
C ALA A 99 -2.69 3.21 10.48
N ASP A 100 -1.76 4.09 10.10
CA ASP A 100 -2.03 5.52 9.93
C ASP A 100 -2.37 5.82 8.46
N PHE A 101 -1.63 5.18 7.55
CA PHE A 101 -1.80 5.24 6.10
C PHE A 101 -2.05 3.86 5.53
N GLY A 102 -2.62 3.80 4.32
CA GLY A 102 -2.83 2.55 3.61
C GLY A 102 -2.71 2.69 2.11
N LEU A 103 -2.51 1.54 1.45
CA LEU A 103 -2.52 1.40 -0.01
C LEU A 103 -3.81 0.72 -0.45
N GLY A 104 -4.34 1.17 -1.59
CA GLY A 104 -5.55 0.59 -2.17
C GLY A 104 -5.84 1.19 -3.54
N SER A 105 -7.08 1.05 -4.01
CA SER A 105 -7.53 1.67 -5.24
C SER A 105 -8.64 2.70 -4.99
N SER A 106 -8.79 3.65 -5.90
CA SER A 106 -9.75 4.76 -5.74
C SER A 106 -11.20 4.30 -5.65
N ASP A 107 -11.56 3.22 -6.34
CA ASP A 107 -12.88 2.59 -6.24
C ASP A 107 -13.13 1.99 -4.85
N GLN A 108 -12.14 1.31 -4.28
CA GLN A 108 -12.22 0.80 -2.90
C GLN A 108 -12.38 1.92 -1.87
N ILE A 109 -11.70 3.06 -2.05
CA ILE A 109 -11.84 4.18 -1.13
C ILE A 109 -13.21 4.85 -1.26
N LEU A 110 -13.72 5.03 -2.49
CA LEU A 110 -15.08 5.52 -2.72
C LEU A 110 -16.13 4.62 -2.06
N GLU A 111 -16.02 3.30 -2.23
CA GLU A 111 -16.90 2.33 -1.58
C GLU A 111 -16.79 2.40 -0.05
N ALA A 112 -15.57 2.42 0.49
CA ALA A 112 -15.31 2.49 1.93
C ALA A 112 -15.93 3.76 2.54
N VAL A 113 -15.73 4.93 1.92
CA VAL A 113 -16.30 6.21 2.38
C VAL A 113 -17.83 6.19 2.27
N SER A 114 -18.40 5.62 1.20
CA SER A 114 -19.86 5.49 1.06
C SER A 114 -20.49 4.60 2.16
N ASN A 115 -19.70 3.67 2.70
CA ASN A 115 -20.07 2.81 3.82
C ASN A 115 -19.72 3.44 5.20
N GLY A 116 -19.25 4.70 5.22
CA GLY A 116 -19.01 5.47 6.44
C GLY A 116 -17.61 5.30 7.05
N LEU A 117 -16.65 4.67 6.36
CA LEU A 117 -15.29 4.60 6.85
C LEU A 117 -14.60 5.98 6.71
N PRO A 118 -13.95 6.49 7.77
CA PRO A 118 -13.36 7.82 7.79
C PRO A 118 -11.97 7.85 7.12
N LEU A 119 -11.94 7.70 5.80
CA LEU A 119 -10.74 7.60 4.99
C LEU A 119 -10.70 8.69 3.91
N THR A 120 -9.50 9.13 3.54
CA THR A 120 -9.27 10.08 2.45
C THR A 120 -8.03 9.67 1.66
N ALA A 121 -8.15 9.53 0.34
CA ALA A 121 -7.02 9.37 -0.57
C ALA A 121 -6.26 10.69 -0.71
N ILE A 122 -4.93 10.65 -0.63
CA ILE A 122 -4.07 11.84 -0.59
C ILE A 122 -3.03 11.89 -1.70
N SER A 123 -2.87 10.80 -2.46
CA SER A 123 -1.93 10.73 -3.59
C SER A 123 -2.24 9.51 -4.46
N ALA A 124 -2.19 9.64 -5.79
CA ALA A 124 -2.25 8.50 -6.70
C ALA A 124 -0.83 8.03 -7.05
N THR A 125 -0.44 6.88 -6.57
CA THR A 125 0.88 6.31 -6.78
C THR A 125 1.00 5.48 -8.06
N MET A 126 -0.14 5.02 -8.61
CA MET A 126 -0.22 4.56 -9.99
C MET A 126 -1.33 5.31 -10.72
N GLN A 127 -1.00 5.82 -11.89
CA GLN A 127 -1.92 6.55 -12.75
C GLN A 127 -2.89 5.62 -13.48
N HIS A 128 -2.48 4.36 -13.73
CA HIS A 128 -3.30 3.33 -14.34
C HIS A 128 -3.27 2.05 -13.49
N ASP A 129 -4.36 1.28 -13.53
CA ASP A 129 -4.44 -0.01 -12.84
C ASP A 129 -3.87 -1.12 -13.74
N PRO A 130 -2.88 -1.89 -13.27
CA PRO A 130 -2.30 -2.99 -14.04
C PRO A 130 -3.16 -4.25 -14.06
N GLN A 131 -4.39 -4.21 -13.55
CA GLN A 131 -5.29 -5.35 -13.55
C GLN A 131 -5.70 -5.77 -14.98
N ALA A 132 -5.67 -7.07 -15.20
CA ALA A 132 -6.04 -7.69 -16.46
C ALA A 132 -6.70 -9.05 -16.20
N ILE A 133 -7.27 -9.62 -17.23
CA ILE A 133 -7.48 -11.07 -17.31
C ILE A 133 -6.36 -11.68 -18.15
N MET A 134 -6.02 -12.93 -17.84
CA MET A 134 -5.08 -13.73 -18.61
C MET A 134 -5.80 -14.95 -19.18
N VAL A 135 -5.55 -15.22 -20.46
CA VAL A 135 -6.09 -16.35 -21.22
C VAL A 135 -4.98 -17.04 -21.99
N HIS A 136 -5.12 -18.34 -22.26
CA HIS A 136 -4.17 -19.04 -23.13
C HIS A 136 -4.17 -18.44 -24.54
N LYS A 137 -3.03 -18.49 -25.22
CA LYS A 137 -2.86 -17.89 -26.56
C LYS A 137 -3.91 -18.34 -27.58
N ASN A 138 -4.32 -19.60 -27.52
CA ASN A 138 -5.32 -20.18 -28.44
C ASN A 138 -6.77 -20.05 -27.91
N SER A 139 -6.98 -19.36 -26.78
CA SER A 139 -8.34 -19.06 -26.30
C SER A 139 -9.13 -18.24 -27.31
N PRO A 140 -10.43 -18.48 -27.50
CA PRO A 140 -11.27 -17.64 -28.32
C PRO A 140 -11.59 -16.28 -27.70
N VAL A 141 -11.17 -16.01 -26.46
CA VAL A 141 -11.37 -14.74 -25.77
C VAL A 141 -10.30 -13.75 -26.21
N HIS A 142 -10.67 -12.75 -27.00
CA HIS A 142 -9.80 -11.70 -27.53
C HIS A 142 -10.09 -10.33 -26.87
N ASP A 143 -11.30 -10.15 -26.36
CA ASP A 143 -11.77 -8.95 -25.68
C ASP A 143 -12.58 -9.34 -24.42
N LEU A 144 -12.83 -8.38 -23.53
CA LEU A 144 -13.63 -8.60 -22.33
C LEU A 144 -15.12 -8.88 -22.66
N SER A 145 -15.61 -8.49 -23.83
CA SER A 145 -16.94 -8.85 -24.34
C SER A 145 -17.08 -10.33 -24.69
N ASP A 146 -15.97 -11.06 -24.94
CA ASP A 146 -15.97 -12.48 -25.28
C ASP A 146 -16.11 -13.41 -24.06
N LEU A 147 -16.32 -12.83 -22.88
CA LEU A 147 -16.49 -13.58 -21.62
C LEU A 147 -17.86 -14.23 -21.45
N GLU A 148 -18.80 -13.97 -22.36
CA GLU A 148 -20.14 -14.63 -22.35
C GLU A 148 -19.97 -16.16 -22.30
N GLY A 149 -20.71 -16.83 -21.41
CA GLY A 149 -20.67 -18.26 -21.20
C GLY A 149 -19.41 -18.79 -20.53
N ARG A 150 -18.52 -17.93 -20.03
CA ARG A 150 -17.23 -18.30 -19.44
C ARG A 150 -17.25 -18.24 -17.91
N SER A 151 -16.28 -18.96 -17.32
CA SER A 151 -15.93 -18.81 -15.90
C SER A 151 -14.63 -18.02 -15.80
N VAL A 152 -14.60 -17.02 -14.92
CA VAL A 152 -13.44 -16.15 -14.69
C VAL A 152 -13.06 -16.22 -13.22
N ALA A 153 -11.84 -16.64 -12.93
CA ALA A 153 -11.31 -16.61 -11.59
C ALA A 153 -10.90 -15.18 -11.21
N ALA A 154 -11.59 -14.60 -10.25
CA ALA A 154 -11.41 -13.24 -9.80
C ALA A 154 -11.43 -13.15 -8.27
N GLN A 155 -10.96 -12.04 -7.73
CA GLN A 155 -11.16 -11.71 -6.31
C GLN A 155 -12.66 -11.67 -6.05
N PRO A 156 -13.18 -12.41 -5.06
CA PRO A 156 -14.63 -12.48 -4.81
C PRO A 156 -15.27 -11.09 -4.65
N GLY A 157 -16.30 -10.82 -5.43
CA GLY A 157 -17.02 -9.56 -5.44
C GLY A 157 -16.28 -8.41 -6.14
N ALA A 158 -15.29 -8.71 -6.97
CA ALA A 158 -14.50 -7.73 -7.70
C ALA A 158 -15.38 -6.72 -8.46
N THR A 159 -15.22 -5.44 -8.18
CA THR A 159 -16.01 -4.36 -8.79
C THR A 159 -15.80 -4.28 -10.29
N TRP A 160 -14.57 -4.49 -10.76
CA TRP A 160 -14.27 -4.53 -12.20
C TRP A 160 -15.05 -5.63 -12.92
N PHE A 161 -15.26 -6.79 -12.27
CA PHE A 161 -16.03 -7.89 -12.87
C PHE A 161 -17.50 -7.48 -13.08
N LYS A 162 -18.11 -6.88 -12.05
CA LYS A 162 -19.47 -6.31 -12.15
C LYS A 162 -19.57 -5.25 -13.25
N PHE A 163 -18.53 -4.41 -13.37
CA PHE A 163 -18.46 -3.38 -14.42
C PHE A 163 -18.45 -4.01 -15.82
N ILE A 164 -17.61 -5.02 -16.06
CA ILE A 164 -17.54 -5.72 -17.36
C ILE A 164 -18.87 -6.39 -17.70
N VAL A 165 -19.45 -7.11 -16.73
CA VAL A 165 -20.77 -7.75 -16.91
C VAL A 165 -21.84 -6.72 -17.30
N SER A 166 -21.89 -5.59 -16.62
CA SER A 166 -22.85 -4.52 -16.91
C SER A 166 -22.58 -3.85 -18.26
N LYS A 167 -21.32 -3.49 -18.53
CA LYS A 167 -20.93 -2.77 -19.75
C LYS A 167 -21.23 -3.55 -21.02
N TYR A 168 -20.93 -4.84 -21.04
CA TYR A 168 -21.10 -5.71 -22.21
C TYR A 168 -22.39 -6.51 -22.18
N HIS A 169 -23.27 -6.28 -21.17
CA HIS A 169 -24.57 -6.97 -21.01
C HIS A 169 -24.43 -8.50 -20.96
N LEU A 170 -23.35 -9.00 -20.35
CA LEU A 170 -23.08 -10.43 -20.24
C LEU A 170 -24.11 -11.09 -19.33
N LYS A 171 -24.68 -12.24 -19.76
CA LYS A 171 -25.78 -12.91 -19.06
C LYS A 171 -25.35 -14.20 -18.39
N ASP A 172 -24.40 -14.91 -18.98
CA ASP A 172 -23.96 -16.25 -18.56
C ASP A 172 -22.46 -16.31 -18.27
N VAL A 173 -21.91 -15.25 -17.66
CA VAL A 173 -20.53 -15.23 -17.17
C VAL A 173 -20.51 -15.53 -15.67
N ARG A 174 -19.58 -16.40 -15.23
CA ARG A 174 -19.46 -16.82 -13.84
C ARG A 174 -18.17 -16.36 -13.20
N GLU A 175 -18.28 -15.66 -12.08
CA GLU A 175 -17.16 -15.36 -11.20
C GLU A 175 -16.83 -16.59 -10.34
N THR A 176 -15.57 -17.00 -10.32
CA THR A 176 -15.05 -18.05 -9.45
C THR A 176 -13.91 -17.48 -8.59
N PRO A 177 -13.71 -17.97 -7.34
CA PRO A 177 -12.67 -17.43 -6.50
C PRO A 177 -11.27 -17.61 -7.10
N ALA A 178 -10.49 -16.52 -7.17
CA ALA A 178 -9.08 -16.58 -7.52
C ALA A 178 -8.26 -17.27 -6.41
N THR A 179 -7.35 -18.14 -6.81
CA THR A 179 -6.45 -18.86 -5.88
C THR A 179 -5.13 -18.12 -5.63
N HIS A 180 -4.90 -17.00 -6.32
CA HIS A 180 -3.62 -16.26 -6.33
C HIS A 180 -2.42 -17.14 -6.74
N SER A 181 -2.68 -18.19 -7.53
CA SER A 181 -1.71 -19.13 -8.06
C SER A 181 -1.92 -19.30 -9.57
N ILE A 182 -0.84 -19.56 -10.30
CA ILE A 182 -0.92 -19.87 -11.74
C ILE A 182 -1.18 -21.35 -12.00
N ALA A 183 -1.24 -22.20 -10.97
CA ALA A 183 -1.32 -23.66 -11.14
C ALA A 183 -2.53 -24.10 -11.97
N ASN A 184 -3.71 -23.53 -11.69
CA ASN A 184 -4.93 -23.82 -12.45
C ASN A 184 -4.81 -23.38 -13.91
N PHE A 185 -4.20 -22.21 -14.15
CA PHE A 185 -3.96 -21.71 -15.50
C PHE A 185 -3.03 -22.62 -16.31
N LEU A 186 -1.96 -23.14 -15.66
CA LEU A 186 -1.04 -24.07 -16.31
C LEU A 186 -1.69 -25.44 -16.60
N ALA A 187 -2.65 -25.86 -15.80
CA ALA A 187 -3.30 -27.17 -15.90
C ALA A 187 -4.49 -27.19 -16.88
N ASP A 188 -5.18 -26.06 -17.07
CA ASP A 188 -6.42 -26.00 -17.86
C ASP A 188 -6.32 -24.89 -18.94
N PRO A 189 -6.26 -25.27 -20.24
CA PRO A 189 -6.23 -24.30 -21.33
C PRO A 189 -7.46 -23.41 -21.46
N SER A 190 -8.55 -23.77 -20.82
CA SER A 190 -9.80 -22.96 -20.78
C SER A 190 -9.87 -21.99 -19.63
N TYR A 191 -8.93 -22.08 -18.67
CA TYR A 191 -8.93 -21.26 -17.46
C TYR A 191 -8.66 -19.80 -17.74
N ILE A 192 -9.50 -18.93 -17.22
CA ILE A 192 -9.38 -17.48 -17.31
C ILE A 192 -9.21 -16.93 -15.91
N GLN A 193 -8.18 -16.14 -15.66
CA GLN A 193 -7.95 -15.58 -14.35
C GLN A 193 -7.61 -14.10 -14.36
N GLN A 194 -8.02 -13.42 -13.31
CA GLN A 194 -7.54 -12.09 -12.95
C GLN A 194 -6.05 -12.17 -12.62
N ILE A 195 -5.29 -11.19 -13.12
CA ILE A 195 -3.86 -11.04 -12.87
C ILE A 195 -3.51 -9.55 -12.77
N PHE A 196 -2.29 -9.28 -12.31
CA PHE A 196 -1.60 -8.03 -12.64
C PHE A 196 -0.59 -8.29 -13.75
N VAL A 197 -0.62 -7.49 -14.82
CA VAL A 197 0.33 -7.66 -15.94
C VAL A 197 1.79 -7.50 -15.52
N THR A 198 2.02 -6.96 -14.34
CA THR A 198 3.32 -6.76 -13.70
C THR A 198 3.82 -7.99 -12.92
N SER A 199 2.99 -9.02 -12.72
CA SER A 199 3.30 -10.15 -11.82
C SER A 199 3.16 -11.52 -12.50
N GLU A 200 1.95 -12.08 -12.56
CA GLU A 200 1.69 -13.47 -12.99
C GLU A 200 2.23 -13.84 -14.38
N PRO A 201 2.22 -12.95 -15.39
CA PRO A 201 2.74 -13.27 -16.71
C PRO A 201 4.20 -13.71 -16.71
N TYR A 202 5.02 -13.21 -15.79
CA TYR A 202 6.40 -13.66 -15.62
C TYR A 202 6.48 -15.17 -15.33
N PHE A 203 5.68 -15.65 -14.42
CA PHE A 203 5.71 -17.06 -14.00
C PHE A 203 5.15 -17.99 -15.07
N VAL A 204 4.07 -17.58 -15.78
CA VAL A 204 3.47 -18.36 -16.86
C VAL A 204 4.42 -18.47 -18.04
N LYS A 205 5.09 -17.36 -18.40
CA LYS A 205 6.12 -17.35 -19.45
C LYS A 205 7.27 -18.30 -19.10
N ASN A 206 7.74 -18.29 -17.87
CA ASN A 206 8.83 -19.16 -17.41
C ASN A 206 8.41 -20.65 -17.36
N ALA A 207 7.11 -20.93 -17.20
CA ALA A 207 6.57 -22.28 -17.32
C ALA A 207 6.41 -22.76 -18.78
N GLY A 208 6.77 -21.92 -19.77
CA GLY A 208 6.71 -22.26 -21.19
C GLY A 208 5.30 -22.26 -21.78
N VAL A 209 4.33 -21.60 -21.14
CA VAL A 209 2.96 -21.51 -21.60
C VAL A 209 2.72 -20.18 -22.30
N ASP A 210 2.20 -20.23 -23.51
CA ASP A 210 1.80 -19.06 -24.30
C ASP A 210 0.44 -18.52 -23.83
N PHE A 211 0.35 -17.20 -23.65
CA PHE A 211 -0.83 -16.52 -23.16
C PHE A 211 -1.07 -15.17 -23.84
N ARG A 212 -2.24 -14.59 -23.57
CA ARG A 212 -2.58 -13.18 -23.79
C ARG A 212 -3.07 -12.56 -22.51
N THR A 213 -2.83 -11.26 -22.35
CA THR A 213 -3.41 -10.44 -21.29
C THR A 213 -4.35 -9.40 -21.89
N ILE A 214 -5.49 -9.16 -21.25
CA ILE A 214 -6.48 -8.17 -21.67
C ILE A 214 -6.67 -7.23 -20.48
N LEU A 215 -6.18 -5.99 -20.59
CA LEU A 215 -6.29 -4.98 -19.55
C LEU A 215 -7.74 -4.59 -19.31
N ILE A 216 -8.14 -4.50 -18.05
CA ILE A 216 -9.48 -4.07 -17.66
C ILE A 216 -9.67 -2.59 -17.95
N SER A 217 -8.60 -1.80 -17.83
CA SER A 217 -8.60 -0.36 -18.17
C SER A 217 -9.00 -0.09 -19.61
N GLY A 218 -8.73 -1.01 -20.55
CA GLY A 218 -9.18 -0.93 -21.94
C GLY A 218 -10.70 -0.88 -22.11
N ALA A 219 -11.45 -1.40 -21.14
CA ALA A 219 -12.88 -1.25 -21.09
C ALA A 219 -13.37 0.05 -20.42
N GLY A 220 -12.47 0.91 -19.95
CA GLY A 220 -12.80 2.16 -19.27
C GLY A 220 -13.04 2.02 -17.76
N TYR A 221 -12.62 0.91 -17.16
CA TYR A 221 -12.54 0.76 -15.72
C TYR A 221 -11.06 0.82 -15.29
N ASP A 222 -10.63 1.98 -14.85
CA ASP A 222 -9.23 2.28 -14.60
C ASP A 222 -9.06 3.12 -13.32
N PRO A 223 -9.31 2.51 -12.13
CA PRO A 223 -9.13 3.22 -10.87
C PRO A 223 -7.66 3.56 -10.64
N TYR A 224 -7.38 4.68 -9.95
CA TYR A 224 -6.06 4.95 -9.41
C TYR A 224 -5.65 3.90 -8.38
N ARG A 225 -4.35 3.57 -8.31
CA ARG A 225 -3.78 3.00 -7.07
C ARG A 225 -3.37 4.17 -6.18
N VAL A 226 -3.87 4.20 -4.95
CA VAL A 226 -3.77 5.38 -4.08
C VAL A 226 -3.11 5.08 -2.75
N LEU A 227 -2.44 6.11 -2.24
CA LEU A 227 -2.12 6.27 -0.83
C LEU A 227 -3.31 6.96 -0.17
N PHE A 228 -3.81 6.40 0.91
CA PHE A 228 -4.89 6.97 1.70
C PHE A 228 -4.55 7.04 3.20
N VAL A 229 -5.31 7.81 3.94
CA VAL A 229 -5.07 8.10 5.35
C VAL A 229 -6.39 8.11 6.13
N ARG A 230 -6.33 7.83 7.43
CA ARG A 230 -7.48 8.01 8.34
C ARG A 230 -7.71 9.50 8.62
N ASN A 231 -8.97 9.93 8.55
CA ASN A 231 -9.34 11.35 8.60
C ASN A 231 -8.92 12.06 9.89
N ASP A 232 -9.08 11.40 11.03
CA ASP A 232 -8.69 11.99 12.33
C ASP A 232 -7.16 12.18 12.41
N PHE A 233 -6.37 11.20 11.94
CA PHE A 233 -4.91 11.31 11.86
C PHE A 233 -4.49 12.45 10.92
N MET A 234 -5.08 12.54 9.73
CA MET A 234 -4.82 13.60 8.77
C MET A 234 -5.12 14.99 9.32
N ASN A 235 -6.23 15.12 10.07
CA ASN A 235 -6.64 16.40 10.64
C ASN A 235 -5.76 16.82 11.83
N GLN A 236 -5.29 15.87 12.63
CA GLN A 236 -4.42 16.12 13.78
C GLN A 236 -2.96 16.33 13.36
N HIS A 237 -2.51 15.68 12.26
CA HIS A 237 -1.13 15.65 11.80
C HIS A 237 -1.02 15.97 10.30
N PRO A 238 -1.55 17.11 9.81
CA PRO A 238 -1.53 17.44 8.38
C PRO A 238 -0.11 17.62 7.82
N ASP A 239 0.84 18.03 8.64
CA ASP A 239 2.26 18.14 8.28
C ASP A 239 2.90 16.77 8.05
N VAL A 240 2.54 15.77 8.86
CA VAL A 240 2.99 14.38 8.67
C VAL A 240 2.47 13.82 7.36
N ALA A 241 1.19 14.07 7.02
CA ALA A 241 0.61 13.65 5.74
C ALA A 241 1.34 14.27 4.55
N ALA A 242 1.63 15.58 4.60
CA ALA A 242 2.37 16.29 3.55
C ALA A 242 3.80 15.76 3.38
N LYS A 243 4.52 15.53 4.49
CA LYS A 243 5.88 14.98 4.52
C LYS A 243 5.91 13.57 3.94
N PHE A 244 4.94 12.74 4.33
CA PHE A 244 4.83 11.37 3.85
C PHE A 244 4.60 11.33 2.33
N VAL A 245 3.68 12.14 1.79
CA VAL A 245 3.41 12.24 0.35
C VAL A 245 4.66 12.68 -0.41
N ARG A 246 5.36 13.75 0.02
CA ARG A 246 6.59 14.22 -0.65
C ARG A 246 7.67 13.14 -0.71
N ALA A 247 7.93 12.47 0.41
CA ALA A 247 8.92 11.40 0.48
C ALA A 247 8.53 10.22 -0.42
N THR A 248 7.24 9.87 -0.45
CA THR A 248 6.71 8.79 -1.29
C THR A 248 6.87 9.10 -2.78
N ILE A 249 6.50 10.31 -3.23
CA ILE A 249 6.66 10.73 -4.64
C ILE A 249 8.14 10.66 -5.05
N LYS A 250 9.04 11.21 -4.22
CA LYS A 250 10.48 11.11 -4.43
C LYS A 250 10.95 9.65 -4.49
N GLY A 251 10.41 8.81 -3.63
CA GLY A 251 10.70 7.37 -3.62
C GLY A 251 10.31 6.69 -4.93
N TRP A 252 9.15 6.99 -5.49
CA TRP A 252 8.72 6.45 -6.78
C TRP A 252 9.57 6.97 -7.95
N GLN A 253 9.88 8.25 -7.99
CA GLN A 253 10.77 8.84 -9.00
C GLN A 253 12.15 8.15 -8.98
N GLU A 254 12.70 7.92 -7.80
CA GLU A 254 13.97 7.23 -7.64
C GLU A 254 13.89 5.74 -7.97
N TYR A 255 12.81 5.03 -7.56
CA TYR A 255 12.62 3.61 -7.86
C TYR A 255 12.63 3.32 -9.35
N LEU A 256 11.97 4.15 -10.14
CA LEU A 256 11.96 4.01 -11.59
C LEU A 256 13.36 4.21 -12.22
N ARG A 257 14.26 4.90 -11.54
CA ARG A 257 15.65 5.14 -11.98
C ARG A 257 16.62 4.11 -11.44
N ASP A 258 16.58 3.86 -10.12
CA ASP A 258 17.47 2.94 -9.38
C ASP A 258 16.66 2.06 -8.43
N PRO A 259 16.15 0.91 -8.89
CA PRO A 259 15.34 -0.01 -8.08
C PRO A 259 16.19 -0.86 -7.12
N GLY A 260 17.52 -0.92 -7.33
CA GLY A 260 18.41 -1.89 -6.67
C GLY A 260 18.27 -1.92 -5.15
N PRO A 261 18.40 -0.81 -4.43
CA PRO A 261 18.30 -0.79 -2.96
C PRO A 261 16.94 -1.26 -2.42
N ALA A 262 15.85 -0.84 -3.05
CA ALA A 262 14.49 -1.26 -2.66
C ALA A 262 14.27 -2.75 -2.96
N ASN A 263 14.69 -3.23 -4.13
CA ASN A 263 14.57 -4.63 -4.51
C ASN A 263 15.35 -5.55 -3.58
N ALA A 264 16.54 -5.14 -3.13
CA ALA A 264 17.30 -5.88 -2.13
C ALA A 264 16.55 -6.02 -0.80
N MET A 265 15.86 -4.97 -0.35
CA MET A 265 15.01 -5.02 0.84
C MET A 265 13.79 -5.91 0.63
N ILE A 266 13.09 -5.77 -0.50
CA ILE A 266 11.92 -6.58 -0.84
C ILE A 266 12.28 -8.07 -0.86
N LEU A 267 13.40 -8.46 -1.49
CA LEU A 267 13.89 -9.85 -1.49
C LEU A 267 14.13 -10.40 -0.08
N LYS A 268 14.66 -9.57 0.81
CA LYS A 268 14.87 -9.95 2.21
C LYS A 268 13.55 -10.19 2.96
N LEU A 269 12.54 -9.35 2.67
CA LEU A 269 11.23 -9.41 3.33
C LEU A 269 10.31 -10.47 2.72
N ASN A 270 10.45 -10.74 1.43
CA ASN A 270 9.66 -11.72 0.69
C ASN A 270 10.58 -12.62 -0.17
N PRO A 271 11.12 -13.72 0.41
CA PRO A 271 12.01 -14.64 -0.31
C PRO A 271 11.34 -15.42 -1.46
N ALA A 272 10.01 -15.33 -1.61
CA ALA A 272 9.30 -15.90 -2.77
C ALA A 272 9.54 -15.08 -4.06
N GLN A 273 10.01 -13.86 -3.94
CA GLN A 273 10.44 -13.02 -5.07
C GLN A 273 11.82 -13.45 -5.58
N ASN A 274 12.14 -13.07 -6.82
CA ASN A 274 13.49 -13.22 -7.38
C ASN A 274 13.87 -12.02 -8.27
N SER A 275 15.17 -11.82 -8.49
CA SER A 275 15.68 -10.65 -9.21
C SER A 275 15.16 -10.54 -10.64
N ALA A 276 14.97 -11.66 -11.35
CA ALA A 276 14.46 -11.66 -12.73
C ALA A 276 12.98 -11.24 -12.78
N GLN A 277 12.18 -11.73 -11.83
CA GLN A 277 10.79 -11.27 -11.66
C GLN A 277 10.73 -9.77 -11.37
N MET A 278 11.57 -9.27 -10.46
CA MET A 278 11.59 -7.84 -10.14
C MET A 278 11.96 -6.95 -11.31
N GLN A 279 12.90 -7.40 -12.16
CA GLN A 279 13.23 -6.72 -13.41
C GLN A 279 12.05 -6.73 -14.39
N TYR A 280 11.36 -7.88 -14.51
CA TYR A 280 10.14 -7.99 -15.31
C TYR A 280 9.08 -7.00 -14.83
N THR A 281 8.78 -6.97 -13.52
CA THR A 281 7.80 -6.07 -12.93
C THR A 281 8.13 -4.61 -13.20
N LEU A 282 9.39 -4.20 -12.96
CA LEU A 282 9.82 -2.82 -13.24
C LEU A 282 9.66 -2.46 -14.73
N GLN A 283 10.01 -3.37 -15.62
CA GLN A 283 9.86 -3.14 -17.05
C GLN A 283 8.37 -3.02 -17.43
N ALA A 284 7.52 -3.91 -16.92
CA ALA A 284 6.08 -3.86 -17.16
C ALA A 284 5.43 -2.57 -16.60
N LEU A 285 5.87 -2.10 -15.42
CA LEU A 285 5.43 -0.82 -14.85
C LEU A 285 5.76 0.36 -15.77
N LYS A 286 6.93 0.34 -16.40
CA LYS A 286 7.37 1.38 -17.35
C LYS A 286 6.64 1.28 -18.69
N ASP A 287 6.59 0.09 -19.27
CA ASP A 287 5.97 -0.15 -20.59
C ASP A 287 4.49 0.20 -20.59
N GLY A 288 3.78 -0.12 -19.50
CA GLY A 288 2.37 0.23 -19.32
C GLY A 288 2.15 1.65 -18.80
N SER A 289 3.21 2.42 -18.53
CA SER A 289 3.13 3.76 -17.95
C SER A 289 2.27 3.81 -16.66
N PHE A 290 2.23 2.70 -15.91
CA PHE A 290 1.31 2.57 -14.79
C PHE A 290 1.57 3.58 -13.69
N ILE A 291 2.83 3.94 -13.44
CA ILE A 291 3.22 4.89 -12.38
C ILE A 291 3.10 6.34 -12.89
N THR A 292 3.64 6.61 -14.07
CA THR A 292 3.78 7.98 -14.59
C THR A 292 2.57 8.47 -15.36
N GLY A 293 1.68 7.57 -15.80
CA GLY A 293 0.72 7.89 -16.83
C GLY A 293 1.41 8.13 -18.18
N PRO A 294 0.77 8.79 -19.13
CA PRO A 294 1.33 9.03 -20.48
C PRO A 294 2.54 9.97 -20.47
N ASP A 295 2.76 10.70 -19.36
CA ASP A 295 3.91 11.58 -19.19
C ASP A 295 5.05 10.83 -18.50
N ALA A 296 6.05 10.45 -19.27
CA ALA A 296 7.22 9.73 -18.78
C ALA A 296 8.16 10.59 -17.89
N SER A 297 7.92 11.90 -17.76
CA SER A 297 8.72 12.79 -16.90
C SER A 297 8.60 12.43 -15.41
N GLY A 298 7.52 11.73 -15.03
CA GLY A 298 7.20 11.39 -13.65
C GLY A 298 6.54 12.55 -12.88
N GLU A 299 6.21 13.65 -13.52
CA GLU A 299 5.50 14.78 -12.89
C GLU A 299 4.06 14.43 -12.52
N ALA A 300 3.47 13.42 -13.16
CA ALA A 300 2.14 12.94 -12.82
C ALA A 300 2.10 12.06 -11.56
N ILE A 301 3.25 11.59 -11.06
CA ILE A 301 3.30 10.75 -9.85
C ILE A 301 2.71 11.52 -8.68
N GLY A 302 1.70 10.93 -8.06
CA GLY A 302 0.96 11.55 -6.96
C GLY A 302 -0.29 12.31 -7.37
N LYS A 303 -0.35 12.85 -8.59
CA LYS A 303 -1.47 13.67 -9.04
C LYS A 303 -2.77 12.88 -9.17
N MET A 304 -3.88 13.56 -8.92
CA MET A 304 -5.23 13.01 -9.05
C MET A 304 -6.11 14.03 -9.78
N ASP A 305 -6.93 13.55 -10.73
CA ASP A 305 -7.88 14.35 -11.47
C ASP A 305 -9.29 14.23 -10.84
N PRO A 306 -9.92 15.32 -10.38
CA PRO A 306 -11.28 15.33 -9.87
C PRO A 306 -12.31 14.72 -10.82
N ALA A 307 -12.15 14.93 -12.14
CA ALA A 307 -13.08 14.40 -13.13
C ALA A 307 -13.04 12.87 -13.15
N ARG A 308 -11.87 12.25 -12.99
CA ARG A 308 -11.73 10.80 -12.91
C ARG A 308 -12.34 10.22 -11.63
N TRP A 309 -12.21 10.90 -10.49
CA TRP A 309 -12.89 10.53 -9.24
C TRP A 309 -14.42 10.59 -9.40
N ALA A 310 -14.95 11.65 -10.03
CA ALA A 310 -16.37 11.78 -10.30
C ALA A 310 -16.87 10.67 -11.24
N ALA A 311 -16.14 10.37 -12.32
CA ALA A 311 -16.49 9.29 -13.25
C ALA A 311 -16.50 7.91 -12.56
N THR A 312 -15.48 7.60 -11.74
CA THR A 312 -15.43 6.36 -10.96
C THR A 312 -16.61 6.26 -9.99
N ASN A 313 -16.92 7.34 -9.25
CA ASN A 313 -18.07 7.36 -8.34
C ASN A 313 -19.40 7.12 -9.08
N GLN A 314 -19.56 7.71 -10.26
CA GLN A 314 -20.75 7.48 -11.10
C GLN A 314 -20.85 6.02 -11.57
N GLN A 315 -19.75 5.42 -12.01
CA GLN A 315 -19.69 4.01 -12.38
C GLN A 315 -20.09 3.11 -11.21
N LEU A 316 -19.50 3.32 -10.03
CA LEU A 316 -19.81 2.53 -8.83
C LEU A 316 -21.26 2.66 -8.38
N THR A 317 -21.84 3.86 -8.51
CA THR A 317 -23.25 4.12 -8.20
C THR A 317 -24.17 3.39 -9.19
N ALA A 318 -23.87 3.47 -10.49
CA ALA A 318 -24.63 2.77 -11.53
C ALA A 318 -24.60 1.24 -11.37
N LEU A 319 -23.50 0.70 -10.86
CA LEU A 319 -23.34 -0.73 -10.54
C LEU A 319 -24.00 -1.16 -9.22
N GLY A 320 -24.55 -0.22 -8.43
CA GLY A 320 -25.11 -0.48 -7.11
C GLY A 320 -24.07 -0.87 -6.06
N VAL A 321 -22.78 -0.64 -6.32
CA VAL A 321 -21.69 -0.79 -5.33
C VAL A 321 -21.82 0.31 -4.30
N ILE A 322 -21.94 1.56 -4.73
CA ILE A 322 -22.29 2.69 -3.88
C ILE A 322 -23.82 2.77 -3.79
N LYS A 323 -24.36 2.34 -2.64
CA LYS A 323 -25.80 2.33 -2.37
C LYS A 323 -26.36 3.69 -1.98
N LYS A 324 -25.54 4.52 -1.34
CA LYS A 324 -25.88 5.89 -0.93
C LYS A 324 -24.97 6.84 -1.68
N PRO A 325 -25.49 7.67 -2.59
CA PRO A 325 -24.67 8.65 -3.31
C PRO A 325 -23.85 9.51 -2.34
N ILE A 326 -22.57 9.68 -2.64
CA ILE A 326 -21.66 10.56 -1.92
C ILE A 326 -21.12 11.61 -2.87
N ASP A 327 -20.72 12.76 -2.31
CA ASP A 327 -19.85 13.67 -3.04
C ASP A 327 -18.45 13.01 -3.16
N PRO A 328 -17.97 12.72 -4.38
CA PRO A 328 -16.66 12.07 -4.54
C PRO A 328 -15.51 12.89 -3.93
N ALA A 329 -15.66 14.21 -3.79
CA ALA A 329 -14.69 15.09 -3.15
C ALA A 329 -14.47 14.76 -1.64
N THR A 330 -15.38 14.01 -1.02
CA THR A 330 -15.20 13.54 0.37
C THR A 330 -14.23 12.36 0.49
N ALA A 331 -13.92 11.68 -0.61
CA ALA A 331 -13.06 10.50 -0.63
C ALA A 331 -11.59 10.81 -0.96
N TYR A 332 -11.26 12.01 -1.38
CA TYR A 332 -9.88 12.40 -1.70
C TYR A 332 -9.59 13.87 -1.39
N THR A 333 -8.31 14.22 -1.34
CA THR A 333 -7.86 15.62 -1.28
C THR A 333 -6.57 15.85 -2.07
N LEU A 334 -6.46 17.00 -2.70
CA LEU A 334 -5.26 17.42 -3.44
C LEU A 334 -4.30 18.26 -2.57
N LYS A 335 -4.67 18.53 -1.32
CA LYS A 335 -3.98 19.48 -0.42
C LYS A 335 -2.51 19.16 -0.18
N PHE A 336 -2.12 17.88 -0.25
CA PHE A 336 -0.78 17.41 0.10
C PHE A 336 0.12 17.17 -1.12
N LEU A 337 -0.41 17.37 -2.32
CA LEU A 337 0.35 17.25 -3.57
C LEU A 337 1.26 18.45 -3.76
N PRO A 338 2.47 18.27 -4.33
CA PRO A 338 3.40 19.37 -4.61
C PRO A 338 2.89 20.30 -5.70
#